data_44207072187a73309f41f4d06b765ddb
#
_entry.id   44207072187a73309f41f4d06b765ddb
#
_cell.length_a   1.000
_cell.length_b   1.000
_cell.length_c   1.000
_cell.angle_alpha   90.00
_cell.angle_beta   90.00
_cell.angle_gamma   90.00
#
_symmetry.space_group_name_H-M   'P 1'
#
loop_
_entity.id
_entity.type
_entity.pdbx_description
1 polymer ?
#
loop_
_entity_poly.entity_id
_entity_poly.type
_entity_poly.pdbx_seq_one_letter_code
_entity_poly.pdbx_strand_id
1 'polypeptide(L)'
;MHKPVKNVVILPADYGQDTARRWPVVYLLHGFRGRYDTWIGKTQPGLPEAASRTGEVIVCPDGGYSSWYWDSPTDPSMRYETYVAEELVAAIDSLYRTRNGRGGRAITGYSMGGHGALYLALRHPETFGACGSMSGGVELCPFPKNWDIEKRLGPYRDNPQRWEEYSVMGQLWRAVPFNDRSREVAGLPAQDPSSELQPGQLAIFIDCGTEDYFYAVNLRLHEELLYRNVPHEFIVRPGRHTHDYWRHAVEYHLLFFRDFFAREIQPQ
;
A
#
# COMPACT_ATOMS: atom_id res chain seq x y z
N MET A 1 -1.18 12.24 -15.20
CA MET A 1 -1.41 13.56 -14.49
C MET A 1 -1.19 14.73 -15.43
N HIS A 2 -1.14 15.13 -16.38
CA HIS A 2 -0.91 16.37 -17.20
C HIS A 2 -0.16 17.52 -16.47
N LYS A 3 0.65 17.18 -15.45
CA LYS A 3 1.51 18.10 -14.69
C LYS A 3 2.75 17.38 -14.18
N PRO A 4 3.88 18.08 -13.99
CA PRO A 4 5.04 17.51 -13.31
C PRO A 4 4.70 17.15 -11.85
N VAL A 5 5.07 15.95 -11.43
CA VAL A 5 4.92 15.48 -10.03
C VAL A 5 6.29 15.08 -9.50
N LYS A 6 6.67 15.61 -8.34
CA LYS A 6 7.97 15.34 -7.72
C LYS A 6 7.96 13.98 -7.01
N ASN A 7 9.10 13.30 -7.05
CA ASN A 7 9.32 12.05 -6.35
C ASN A 7 10.71 12.07 -5.72
N VAL A 8 10.88 11.36 -4.61
CA VAL A 8 12.20 10.95 -4.12
C VAL A 8 12.40 9.49 -4.50
N VAL A 9 13.56 9.18 -5.06
CA VAL A 9 13.99 7.80 -5.31
C VAL A 9 15.25 7.55 -4.51
N ILE A 10 15.21 6.54 -3.65
CA ILE A 10 16.31 6.12 -2.79
C ILE A 10 16.86 4.81 -3.36
N LEU A 11 18.14 4.82 -3.70
CA LEU A 11 18.82 3.65 -4.24
C LEU A 11 19.66 3.00 -3.13
N PRO A 12 19.74 1.65 -3.07
CA PRO A 12 20.70 0.96 -2.22
C PRO A 12 22.13 1.37 -2.48
N ALA A 13 22.98 1.38 -1.48
CA ALA A 13 24.38 1.82 -1.60
C ALA A 13 25.18 1.03 -2.66
N ASP A 14 24.84 -0.23 -2.86
CA ASP A 14 25.45 -1.12 -3.84
C ASP A 14 24.80 -1.09 -5.23
N TYR A 15 23.78 -0.23 -5.45
CA TYR A 15 23.06 -0.13 -6.72
C TYR A 15 23.97 0.06 -7.93
N GLY A 16 25.08 0.81 -7.79
CA GLY A 16 26.04 1.07 -8.86
C GLY A 16 27.08 -0.05 -9.08
N GLN A 17 27.22 -0.99 -8.16
CA GLN A 17 28.30 -1.99 -8.19
C GLN A 17 28.02 -3.14 -9.16
N ASP A 18 26.76 -3.60 -9.24
CA ASP A 18 26.33 -4.65 -10.17
C ASP A 18 25.30 -4.08 -11.16
N THR A 19 25.76 -3.83 -12.38
CA THR A 19 24.94 -3.25 -13.45
C THR A 19 23.95 -4.25 -14.07
N ALA A 20 24.12 -5.55 -13.83
CA ALA A 20 23.23 -6.59 -14.31
C ALA A 20 22.07 -6.84 -13.33
N ARG A 21 22.27 -6.56 -12.06
CA ARG A 21 21.25 -6.77 -11.00
C ARG A 21 20.04 -5.88 -11.20
N ARG A 22 18.86 -6.48 -11.09
CA ARG A 22 17.57 -5.78 -11.01
C ARG A 22 17.05 -5.79 -9.59
N TRP A 23 16.49 -4.68 -9.17
CA TRP A 23 16.13 -4.40 -7.79
C TRP A 23 14.63 -4.42 -7.60
N PRO A 24 14.10 -4.98 -6.50
CA PRO A 24 12.71 -4.81 -6.15
C PRO A 24 12.43 -3.36 -5.74
N VAL A 25 11.18 -2.94 -5.87
CA VAL A 25 10.77 -1.55 -5.62
C VAL A 25 9.69 -1.49 -4.57
N VAL A 26 9.86 -0.62 -3.57
CA VAL A 26 8.83 -0.28 -2.57
C VAL A 26 8.35 1.15 -2.83
N TYR A 27 7.08 1.31 -3.15
CA TYR A 27 6.41 2.61 -3.25
C TYR A 27 5.90 3.01 -1.86
N LEU A 28 6.39 4.14 -1.34
CA LEU A 28 6.18 4.56 0.05
C LEU A 28 5.37 5.86 0.11
N LEU A 29 4.07 5.73 0.39
CA LEU A 29 3.08 6.79 0.32
C LEU A 29 3.01 7.62 1.60
N HIS A 30 2.93 8.94 1.47
CA HIS A 30 2.76 9.86 2.60
C HIS A 30 1.29 10.02 3.00
N GLY A 31 1.03 10.53 4.21
CA GLY A 31 -0.31 10.83 4.71
C GLY A 31 -0.83 12.21 4.27
N PHE A 32 -2.04 12.55 4.72
CA PHE A 32 -2.67 13.85 4.51
C PHE A 32 -1.74 15.01 4.88
N ARG A 33 -1.67 16.04 4.02
CA ARG A 33 -0.75 17.19 4.13
C ARG A 33 0.74 16.86 3.95
N GLY A 34 1.09 15.64 3.62
CA GLY A 34 2.45 15.26 3.30
C GLY A 34 2.85 15.68 1.89
N ARG A 35 4.09 15.39 1.54
CA ARG A 35 4.72 15.63 0.24
C ARG A 35 5.74 14.53 -0.05
N TYR A 36 6.28 14.51 -1.26
CA TYR A 36 7.30 13.57 -1.71
C TYR A 36 8.53 13.44 -0.78
N ASP A 37 8.89 14.52 -0.07
CA ASP A 37 10.04 14.59 0.82
C ASP A 37 9.71 14.31 2.31
N THR A 38 8.44 14.11 2.65
CA THR A 38 8.01 13.96 4.05
C THR A 38 8.62 12.72 4.72
N TRP A 39 8.76 11.64 3.97
CA TRP A 39 9.35 10.42 4.51
C TRP A 39 10.81 10.64 4.94
N ILE A 40 11.66 11.14 4.05
CA ILE A 40 13.09 11.34 4.33
C ILE A 40 13.37 12.55 5.22
N GLY A 41 12.56 13.60 5.15
CA GLY A 41 12.77 14.83 5.91
C GLY A 41 12.19 14.82 7.31
N LYS A 42 11.23 13.95 7.60
CA LYS A 42 10.50 13.98 8.87
C LYS A 42 10.22 12.60 9.47
N THR A 43 9.64 11.70 8.67
CA THR A 43 9.12 10.43 9.21
C THR A 43 10.24 9.46 9.52
N GLN A 44 11.07 9.16 8.51
CA GLN A 44 12.19 8.22 8.64
C GLN A 44 13.41 8.72 7.83
N PRO A 45 14.24 9.61 8.41
CA PRO A 45 15.46 10.07 7.74
C PRO A 45 16.47 8.97 7.41
N GLY A 46 16.43 7.85 8.13
CA GLY A 46 17.29 6.66 7.91
C GLY A 46 16.83 5.75 6.77
N LEU A 47 15.92 6.18 5.88
CA LEU A 47 15.49 5.37 4.72
C LEU A 47 16.64 4.99 3.76
N PRO A 48 17.66 5.82 3.51
CA PRO A 48 18.79 5.39 2.67
C PRO A 48 19.55 4.20 3.23
N GLU A 49 19.76 4.17 4.55
CA GLU A 49 20.38 3.05 5.25
C GLU A 49 19.46 1.81 5.25
N ALA A 50 18.15 2.03 5.42
CA ALA A 50 17.17 0.95 5.35
C ALA A 50 17.12 0.33 3.95
N ALA A 51 17.05 1.13 2.89
CA ALA A 51 17.10 0.69 1.49
C ALA A 51 18.36 -0.17 1.20
N SER A 52 19.50 0.25 1.73
CA SER A 52 20.75 -0.49 1.59
C SER A 52 20.76 -1.81 2.35
N ARG A 53 20.16 -1.83 3.54
CA ARG A 53 20.07 -3.02 4.39
C ARG A 53 19.10 -4.07 3.82
N THR A 54 17.97 -3.64 3.25
CA THR A 54 16.94 -4.55 2.70
C THR A 54 17.18 -4.87 1.22
N GLY A 55 17.99 -4.07 0.52
CA GLY A 55 18.29 -4.28 -0.89
C GLY A 55 17.12 -3.89 -1.81
N GLU A 56 16.42 -2.80 -1.49
CA GLU A 56 15.23 -2.32 -2.19
C GLU A 56 15.43 -0.90 -2.71
N VAL A 57 14.91 -0.61 -3.90
CA VAL A 57 14.70 0.77 -4.34
C VAL A 57 13.44 1.29 -3.66
N ILE A 58 13.52 2.44 -2.98
CA ILE A 58 12.36 3.05 -2.33
C ILE A 58 11.95 4.30 -3.12
N VAL A 59 10.67 4.39 -3.48
CA VAL A 59 10.10 5.51 -4.23
C VAL A 59 9.05 6.21 -3.37
N CYS A 60 9.28 7.50 -3.05
CA CYS A 60 8.34 8.32 -2.29
C CYS A 60 7.67 9.34 -3.24
N PRO A 61 6.47 9.06 -3.75
CA PRO A 61 5.76 9.98 -4.64
C PRO A 61 5.12 11.13 -3.87
N ASP A 62 4.91 12.27 -4.56
CA ASP A 62 3.99 13.28 -4.10
C ASP A 62 2.56 12.83 -4.38
N GLY A 63 1.83 12.47 -3.35
CA GLY A 63 0.41 12.09 -3.41
C GLY A 63 -0.54 13.28 -3.33
N GLY A 64 -0.03 14.52 -3.37
CA GLY A 64 -0.83 15.72 -3.16
C GLY A 64 -1.35 15.88 -1.72
N TYR A 65 -1.95 17.02 -1.45
CA TYR A 65 -2.36 17.40 -0.10
C TYR A 65 -3.43 16.49 0.53
N SER A 66 -4.42 16.08 -0.30
CA SER A 66 -5.61 15.33 0.14
C SER A 66 -6.20 14.48 -0.99
N SER A 67 -5.34 13.84 -1.80
CA SER A 67 -5.82 13.05 -2.94
C SER A 67 -6.43 11.72 -2.51
N TRP A 68 -6.05 11.18 -1.36
CA TRP A 68 -6.34 9.81 -0.92
C TRP A 68 -5.86 8.75 -1.93
N TYR A 69 -5.01 9.18 -2.87
CA TYR A 69 -4.49 8.36 -3.97
C TYR A 69 -5.58 7.84 -4.91
N TRP A 70 -6.67 8.59 -5.04
CA TRP A 70 -7.77 8.29 -5.95
C TRP A 70 -7.64 9.03 -7.29
N ASP A 71 -8.27 8.49 -8.30
CA ASP A 71 -8.79 9.26 -9.41
C ASP A 71 -10.14 9.82 -8.96
N SER A 72 -10.16 11.09 -8.58
CA SER A 72 -11.34 11.69 -7.97
C SER A 72 -12.51 11.76 -8.96
N PRO A 73 -13.70 11.27 -8.58
CA PRO A 73 -14.87 11.35 -9.44
C PRO A 73 -15.45 12.76 -9.56
N THR A 74 -15.00 13.69 -8.71
CA THR A 74 -15.49 15.07 -8.69
C THR A 74 -14.46 16.10 -9.19
N ASP A 75 -13.20 15.71 -9.37
CA ASP A 75 -12.11 16.58 -9.79
C ASP A 75 -11.19 15.86 -10.80
N PRO A 76 -11.37 16.06 -12.11
CA PRO A 76 -10.58 15.38 -13.15
C PRO A 76 -9.07 15.68 -13.11
N SER A 77 -8.64 16.73 -12.39
CA SER A 77 -7.22 17.05 -12.21
C SER A 77 -6.53 16.19 -11.14
N MET A 78 -7.31 15.46 -10.36
CA MET A 78 -6.86 14.61 -9.25
C MET A 78 -6.88 13.13 -9.68
N ARG A 79 -5.88 12.72 -10.48
CA ARG A 79 -5.76 11.37 -11.05
C ARG A 79 -4.59 10.62 -10.41
N TYR A 80 -4.65 10.46 -9.08
CA TYR A 80 -3.52 9.91 -8.33
C TYR A 80 -3.48 8.37 -8.34
N GLU A 81 -4.58 7.68 -8.59
CA GLU A 81 -4.59 6.24 -8.84
C GLU A 81 -3.85 5.92 -10.15
N THR A 82 -4.28 6.50 -11.28
CA THR A 82 -3.58 6.38 -12.57
C THR A 82 -2.10 6.76 -12.45
N TYR A 83 -1.81 7.87 -11.75
CA TYR A 83 -0.45 8.34 -11.59
C TYR A 83 0.44 7.33 -10.87
N VAL A 84 0.03 6.83 -9.70
CA VAL A 84 0.89 5.97 -8.87
C VAL A 84 0.97 4.55 -9.43
N ALA A 85 -0.18 3.98 -9.86
CA ALA A 85 -0.23 2.58 -10.27
C ALA A 85 0.25 2.33 -11.72
N GLU A 86 0.22 3.34 -12.58
CA GLU A 86 0.54 3.22 -14.00
C GLU A 86 1.71 4.13 -14.41
N GLU A 87 1.51 5.47 -14.37
CA GLU A 87 2.48 6.43 -14.91
C GLU A 87 3.83 6.40 -14.18
N LEU A 88 3.78 6.39 -12.83
CA LEU A 88 4.98 6.36 -12.00
C LEU A 88 5.70 5.02 -12.10
N VAL A 89 4.97 3.91 -12.06
CA VAL A 89 5.56 2.57 -12.21
C VAL A 89 6.28 2.45 -13.54
N ALA A 90 5.64 2.85 -14.65
CA ALA A 90 6.28 2.83 -15.96
C ALA A 90 7.53 3.72 -16.04
N ALA A 91 7.49 4.90 -15.44
CA ALA A 91 8.62 5.82 -15.39
C ALA A 91 9.79 5.24 -14.57
N ILE A 92 9.53 4.66 -13.40
CA ILE A 92 10.54 4.06 -12.52
C ILE A 92 11.19 2.85 -13.23
N ASP A 93 10.42 2.00 -13.87
CA ASP A 93 10.94 0.85 -14.60
C ASP A 93 11.79 1.26 -15.82
N SER A 94 11.47 2.39 -16.45
CA SER A 94 12.24 2.94 -17.56
C SER A 94 13.56 3.58 -17.13
N LEU A 95 13.57 4.24 -15.98
CA LEU A 95 14.73 5.03 -15.49
C LEU A 95 15.70 4.23 -14.63
N TYR A 96 15.23 3.15 -13.98
CA TYR A 96 16.02 2.39 -13.02
C TYR A 96 16.00 0.89 -13.34
N ARG A 97 17.02 0.17 -12.86
CA ARG A 97 17.11 -1.29 -13.01
C ARG A 97 16.21 -1.99 -12.01
N THR A 98 14.93 -2.03 -12.30
CA THR A 98 13.91 -2.65 -11.46
C THR A 98 13.60 -4.08 -11.88
N ARG A 99 13.04 -4.87 -10.96
CA ARG A 99 12.38 -6.13 -11.29
C ARG A 99 10.99 -5.82 -11.85
N ASN A 100 10.79 -6.05 -13.13
CA ASN A 100 9.51 -5.83 -13.79
C ASN A 100 8.49 -6.88 -13.32
N GLY A 101 7.23 -6.48 -13.19
CA GLY A 101 6.14 -7.35 -12.76
C GLY A 101 5.82 -7.23 -11.28
N ARG A 102 4.68 -7.78 -10.89
CA ARG A 102 4.09 -7.67 -9.55
C ARG A 102 4.98 -8.25 -8.45
N GLY A 103 5.66 -9.36 -8.72
CA GLY A 103 6.58 -9.99 -7.77
C GLY A 103 7.83 -9.17 -7.43
N GLY A 104 8.11 -8.11 -8.18
CA GLY A 104 9.16 -7.13 -7.91
C GLY A 104 8.68 -5.82 -7.28
N ARG A 105 7.39 -5.67 -6.97
CA ARG A 105 6.81 -4.40 -6.50
C ARG A 105 5.96 -4.56 -5.25
N ALA A 106 6.24 -3.71 -4.27
CA ALA A 106 5.43 -3.54 -3.08
C ALA A 106 5.01 -2.08 -2.93
N ILE A 107 3.90 -1.84 -2.23
CA ILE A 107 3.39 -0.51 -1.93
C ILE A 107 2.94 -0.42 -0.48
N THR A 108 3.33 0.63 0.22
CA THR A 108 2.91 0.88 1.60
C THR A 108 2.85 2.38 1.89
N GLY A 109 2.33 2.75 3.04
CA GLY A 109 2.27 4.13 3.48
C GLY A 109 1.58 4.28 4.82
N TYR A 110 1.52 5.51 5.33
CA TYR A 110 0.82 5.80 6.58
C TYR A 110 -0.42 6.67 6.37
N SER A 111 -1.44 6.48 7.22
CA SER A 111 -2.65 7.32 7.23
C SER A 111 -3.37 7.31 5.86
N MET A 112 -3.54 8.47 5.20
CA MET A 112 -4.01 8.56 3.82
C MET A 112 -3.18 7.67 2.86
N GLY A 113 -1.85 7.58 3.07
CA GLY A 113 -0.96 6.71 2.31
C GLY A 113 -1.16 5.22 2.60
N GLY A 114 -1.51 4.86 3.83
CA GLY A 114 -1.87 3.49 4.20
C GLY A 114 -3.18 3.05 3.53
N HIS A 115 -4.17 3.94 3.48
CA HIS A 115 -5.36 3.76 2.66
C HIS A 115 -4.99 3.56 1.19
N GLY A 116 -4.24 4.51 0.63
CA GLY A 116 -3.86 4.49 -0.78
C GLY A 116 -3.11 3.22 -1.18
N ALA A 117 -2.20 2.75 -0.34
CA ALA A 117 -1.41 1.56 -0.61
C ALA A 117 -2.29 0.29 -0.73
N LEU A 118 -3.20 0.06 0.22
CA LEU A 118 -4.14 -1.06 0.16
C LEU A 118 -5.14 -0.90 -0.99
N TYR A 119 -5.70 0.30 -1.16
CA TYR A 119 -6.68 0.60 -2.21
C TYR A 119 -6.09 0.34 -3.61
N LEU A 120 -4.89 0.86 -3.86
CA LEU A 120 -4.22 0.68 -5.15
C LEU A 120 -3.82 -0.78 -5.40
N ALA A 121 -3.26 -1.47 -4.41
CA ALA A 121 -2.86 -2.87 -4.56
C ALA A 121 -4.05 -3.80 -4.84
N LEU A 122 -5.19 -3.57 -4.19
CA LEU A 122 -6.41 -4.32 -4.44
C LEU A 122 -6.99 -4.09 -5.84
N ARG A 123 -6.83 -2.89 -6.39
CA ARG A 123 -7.36 -2.51 -7.70
C ARG A 123 -6.40 -2.80 -8.85
N HIS A 124 -5.10 -2.90 -8.57
CA HIS A 124 -4.03 -3.17 -9.53
C HIS A 124 -3.19 -4.39 -9.13
N PRO A 125 -3.82 -5.58 -9.00
CA PRO A 125 -3.13 -6.80 -8.60
C PRO A 125 -2.08 -7.28 -9.60
N GLU A 126 -2.16 -6.83 -10.85
CA GLU A 126 -1.16 -7.05 -11.90
C GLU A 126 0.11 -6.20 -11.68
N THR A 127 0.01 -5.10 -10.94
CA THR A 127 1.11 -4.16 -10.69
C THR A 127 1.85 -4.47 -9.40
N PHE A 128 1.12 -4.72 -8.30
CA PHE A 128 1.70 -4.91 -6.96
C PHE A 128 1.48 -6.34 -6.47
N GLY A 129 2.55 -6.99 -5.99
CA GLY A 129 2.49 -8.32 -5.38
C GLY A 129 2.39 -8.30 -3.86
N ALA A 130 2.82 -7.19 -3.24
CA ALA A 130 2.72 -6.99 -1.80
C ALA A 130 2.24 -5.56 -1.48
N CYS A 131 1.52 -5.43 -0.38
CA CYS A 131 1.09 -4.12 0.11
C CYS A 131 1.09 -4.06 1.65
N GLY A 132 1.09 -2.83 2.17
CA GLY A 132 1.00 -2.61 3.60
C GLY A 132 0.31 -1.31 3.96
N SER A 133 -0.13 -1.20 5.22
CA SER A 133 -0.81 -0.04 5.76
C SER A 133 -0.36 0.24 7.19
N MET A 134 0.17 1.42 7.44
CA MET A 134 0.46 1.94 8.77
C MET A 134 -0.64 2.92 9.18
N SER A 135 -1.48 2.56 10.13
CA SER A 135 -2.57 3.42 10.62
C SER A 135 -3.43 3.97 9.47
N GLY A 136 -3.81 3.14 8.49
CA GLY A 136 -4.55 3.58 7.32
C GLY A 136 -5.99 3.99 7.63
N GLY A 137 -6.51 5.00 6.92
CA GLY A 137 -7.93 5.35 6.93
C GLY A 137 -8.72 4.39 6.03
N VAL A 138 -8.79 3.12 6.40
CA VAL A 138 -9.28 2.02 5.55
C VAL A 138 -10.80 2.00 5.39
N GLU A 139 -11.52 2.67 6.29
CA GLU A 139 -12.95 2.90 6.22
C GLU A 139 -13.23 4.40 6.38
N LEU A 140 -14.02 4.97 5.49
CA LEU A 140 -14.19 6.42 5.37
C LEU A 140 -15.51 6.92 5.96
N CYS A 141 -16.55 6.09 5.94
CA CYS A 141 -17.90 6.47 6.36
C CYS A 141 -18.00 7.03 7.79
N PRO A 142 -17.18 6.60 8.76
CA PRO A 142 -17.17 7.20 10.10
C PRO A 142 -16.64 8.64 10.15
N PHE A 143 -16.00 9.14 9.06
CA PHE A 143 -15.26 10.39 9.05
C PHE A 143 -15.71 11.37 7.95
N PRO A 144 -17.02 11.64 7.76
CA PRO A 144 -17.55 12.29 6.55
C PRO A 144 -17.09 13.73 6.36
N LYS A 145 -16.60 14.41 7.41
CA LYS A 145 -16.15 15.82 7.36
C LYS A 145 -14.64 16.01 7.49
N ASN A 146 -13.88 14.91 7.49
CA ASN A 146 -12.46 14.96 7.79
C ASN A 146 -11.62 14.88 6.51
N TRP A 147 -10.40 15.43 6.57
CA TRP A 147 -9.30 15.26 5.61
C TRP A 147 -9.66 15.48 4.14
N ASP A 148 -10.58 16.42 3.88
CA ASP A 148 -11.06 16.77 2.54
C ASP A 148 -11.69 15.60 1.73
N ILE A 149 -12.11 14.52 2.39
CA ILE A 149 -12.73 13.36 1.71
C ILE A 149 -13.94 13.81 0.91
N GLU A 150 -14.81 14.62 1.51
CA GLU A 150 -16.00 15.17 0.85
C GLU A 150 -15.67 15.99 -0.41
N LYS A 151 -14.52 16.69 -0.44
CA LYS A 151 -14.06 17.41 -1.62
C LYS A 151 -13.66 16.48 -2.78
N ARG A 152 -13.28 15.25 -2.47
CA ARG A 152 -12.84 14.25 -3.44
C ARG A 152 -13.95 13.35 -3.92
N LEU A 153 -14.91 13.03 -3.04
CA LEU A 153 -15.98 12.06 -3.30
C LEU A 153 -17.38 12.70 -3.43
N GLY A 154 -17.52 13.98 -3.09
CA GLY A 154 -18.82 14.63 -2.88
C GLY A 154 -19.40 14.29 -1.49
N PRO A 155 -20.49 14.96 -1.08
CA PRO A 155 -21.10 14.75 0.24
C PRO A 155 -21.52 13.29 0.45
N TYR A 156 -21.18 12.72 1.62
CA TYR A 156 -21.54 11.34 1.98
C TYR A 156 -23.04 11.06 1.86
N ARG A 157 -23.87 11.97 2.38
CA ARG A 157 -25.35 11.86 2.36
C ARG A 157 -25.92 11.71 0.94
N ASP A 158 -25.24 12.28 -0.07
CA ASP A 158 -25.73 12.31 -1.45
C ASP A 158 -25.21 11.11 -2.26
N ASN A 159 -24.11 10.49 -1.80
CA ASN A 159 -23.42 9.40 -2.51
C ASN A 159 -22.79 8.37 -1.56
N PRO A 160 -23.53 7.73 -0.64
CA PRO A 160 -22.94 6.79 0.34
C PRO A 160 -22.24 5.60 -0.33
N GLN A 161 -22.79 5.07 -1.42
CA GLN A 161 -22.18 3.98 -2.19
C GLN A 161 -20.81 4.32 -2.75
N ARG A 162 -20.63 5.57 -3.23
CA ARG A 162 -19.33 6.03 -3.70
C ARG A 162 -18.28 6.01 -2.58
N TRP A 163 -18.65 6.40 -1.36
CA TRP A 163 -17.74 6.37 -0.23
C TRP A 163 -17.33 4.94 0.15
N GLU A 164 -18.23 4.02 0.02
CA GLU A 164 -17.93 2.59 0.18
C GLU A 164 -16.99 2.11 -0.93
N GLU A 165 -17.30 2.37 -2.20
CA GLU A 165 -16.49 2.00 -3.37
C GLU A 165 -15.05 2.55 -3.31
N TYR A 166 -14.85 3.74 -2.74
CA TYR A 166 -13.54 4.38 -2.61
C TYR A 166 -12.85 4.08 -1.27
N SER A 167 -13.44 3.27 -0.40
CA SER A 167 -12.81 2.75 0.81
C SER A 167 -12.07 1.44 0.54
N VAL A 168 -11.07 1.13 1.36
CA VAL A 168 -10.42 -0.20 1.33
C VAL A 168 -11.43 -1.30 1.65
N MET A 169 -12.30 -1.08 2.63
CA MET A 169 -13.32 -2.05 3.04
C MET A 169 -14.24 -2.44 1.87
N GLY A 170 -14.65 -1.49 1.05
CA GLY A 170 -15.47 -1.74 -0.14
C GLY A 170 -14.74 -2.45 -1.28
N GLN A 171 -13.40 -2.52 -1.25
CA GLN A 171 -12.59 -3.21 -2.25
C GLN A 171 -12.18 -4.63 -1.83
N LEU A 172 -12.49 -5.09 -0.62
CA LEU A 172 -11.99 -6.38 -0.09
C LEU A 172 -12.44 -7.60 -0.91
N TRP A 173 -13.53 -7.50 -1.66
CA TRP A 173 -13.95 -8.57 -2.58
C TRP A 173 -12.89 -8.87 -3.66
N ARG A 174 -11.97 -7.92 -3.93
CA ARG A 174 -10.85 -8.09 -4.88
C ARG A 174 -9.68 -8.87 -4.28
N ALA A 175 -9.57 -8.89 -2.94
CA ALA A 175 -8.52 -9.63 -2.25
C ALA A 175 -8.75 -11.15 -2.29
N VAL A 176 -9.92 -11.58 -2.74
CA VAL A 176 -10.36 -12.99 -2.77
C VAL A 176 -10.44 -13.48 -4.21
N PRO A 177 -9.32 -13.59 -4.95
CA PRO A 177 -9.34 -14.06 -6.33
C PRO A 177 -9.83 -15.51 -6.46
N PHE A 178 -9.75 -16.31 -5.38
CA PHE A 178 -10.20 -17.69 -5.33
C PHE A 178 -10.81 -17.96 -3.96
N ASN A 179 -11.98 -17.38 -3.69
CA ASN A 179 -12.61 -17.67 -2.42
C ASN A 179 -13.05 -19.15 -2.35
N ASP A 180 -13.22 -19.65 -1.12
CA ASP A 180 -13.60 -21.02 -0.80
C ASP A 180 -14.80 -21.54 -1.62
N ARG A 181 -15.72 -20.67 -1.98
CA ARG A 181 -16.90 -21.04 -2.76
C ARG A 181 -16.54 -21.46 -4.19
N SER A 182 -15.56 -20.81 -4.80
CA SER A 182 -15.04 -21.22 -6.13
C SER A 182 -14.22 -22.51 -6.02
N ARG A 183 -13.52 -22.72 -4.90
CA ARG A 183 -12.77 -23.95 -4.60
C ARG A 183 -13.73 -25.09 -4.25
N GLU A 184 -14.76 -24.84 -3.47
CA GLU A 184 -15.81 -25.79 -3.09
C GLU A 184 -16.57 -26.29 -4.34
N VAL A 185 -16.95 -25.37 -5.25
CA VAL A 185 -17.55 -25.70 -6.54
C VAL A 185 -16.60 -26.48 -7.44
N ALA A 186 -15.29 -26.22 -7.36
CA ALA A 186 -14.27 -26.95 -8.10
C ALA A 186 -13.81 -28.25 -7.43
N GLY A 187 -14.36 -28.60 -6.25
CA GLY A 187 -13.97 -29.80 -5.48
C GLY A 187 -12.55 -29.76 -4.91
N LEU A 188 -11.99 -28.56 -4.72
CA LEU A 188 -10.65 -28.37 -4.18
C LEU A 188 -10.71 -28.31 -2.64
N PRO A 189 -9.68 -28.82 -1.93
CA PRO A 189 -9.64 -28.76 -0.47
C PRO A 189 -9.64 -27.31 0.04
N ALA A 190 -10.23 -27.09 1.23
CA ALA A 190 -10.18 -25.81 1.90
C ALA A 190 -8.73 -25.32 2.05
N GLN A 191 -8.52 -24.02 1.90
CA GLN A 191 -7.19 -23.44 2.04
C GLN A 191 -6.82 -23.42 3.54
N ASP A 192 -5.65 -23.94 3.90
CA ASP A 192 -5.10 -23.76 5.24
C ASP A 192 -4.76 -22.28 5.46
N PRO A 193 -5.34 -21.60 6.46
CA PRO A 193 -5.03 -20.19 6.74
C PRO A 193 -3.55 -19.94 7.09
N SER A 194 -2.84 -20.99 7.51
CA SER A 194 -1.40 -20.93 7.77
C SER A 194 -0.55 -21.21 6.53
N SER A 195 -1.18 -21.50 5.38
CA SER A 195 -0.46 -21.89 4.17
C SER A 195 0.26 -20.69 3.53
N GLU A 196 1.36 -20.98 2.87
CA GLU A 196 2.11 -20.03 2.08
C GLU A 196 1.22 -19.33 1.04
N LEU A 197 1.53 -18.07 0.72
CA LEU A 197 0.81 -17.29 -0.30
C LEU A 197 0.74 -18.09 -1.61
N GLN A 198 -0.47 -18.24 -2.12
CA GLN A 198 -0.66 -18.89 -3.42
C GLN A 198 -0.12 -18.00 -4.55
N PRO A 199 0.38 -18.58 -5.65
CA PRO A 199 0.82 -17.82 -6.82
C PRO A 199 -0.24 -16.81 -7.26
N GLY A 200 0.15 -15.53 -7.34
CA GLY A 200 -0.75 -14.43 -7.69
C GLY A 200 -1.56 -13.84 -6.52
N GLN A 201 -1.48 -14.39 -5.31
CA GLN A 201 -2.09 -13.81 -4.12
C GLN A 201 -1.35 -12.55 -3.68
N LEU A 202 -2.09 -11.56 -3.17
CA LEU A 202 -1.52 -10.32 -2.63
C LEU A 202 -0.99 -10.56 -1.21
N ALA A 203 0.28 -10.26 -0.98
CA ALA A 203 0.86 -10.28 0.36
C ALA A 203 0.47 -8.99 1.11
N ILE A 204 -0.19 -9.11 2.25
CA ILE A 204 -0.77 -7.97 2.98
C ILE A 204 -0.17 -7.86 4.38
N PHE A 205 0.28 -6.65 4.74
CA PHE A 205 0.81 -6.33 6.06
C PHE A 205 0.13 -5.06 6.63
N ILE A 206 -0.45 -5.15 7.82
CA ILE A 206 -1.18 -4.07 8.47
C ILE A 206 -0.55 -3.79 9.83
N ASP A 207 -0.31 -2.52 10.14
CA ASP A 207 0.24 -2.07 11.43
C ASP A 207 -0.56 -0.87 11.94
N CYS A 208 -1.02 -0.90 13.21
CA CYS A 208 -1.75 0.21 13.80
C CYS A 208 -1.49 0.32 15.31
N GLY A 209 -1.32 1.54 15.79
CA GLY A 209 -1.18 1.82 17.22
C GLY A 209 -2.51 1.69 17.96
N THR A 210 -2.48 1.14 19.18
CA THR A 210 -3.69 0.94 20.01
C THR A 210 -4.37 2.25 20.46
N GLU A 211 -3.62 3.37 20.44
CA GLU A 211 -4.13 4.70 20.81
C GLU A 211 -4.39 5.57 19.57
N ASP A 212 -4.34 4.98 18.36
CA ASP A 212 -4.62 5.65 17.09
C ASP A 212 -6.14 5.75 16.87
N TYR A 213 -6.61 6.91 16.40
CA TYR A 213 -8.04 7.08 16.11
C TYR A 213 -8.54 6.22 14.95
N PHE A 214 -7.64 5.66 14.13
CA PHE A 214 -7.98 4.66 13.10
C PHE A 214 -7.86 3.22 13.61
N TYR A 215 -7.54 2.99 14.89
CA TYR A 215 -7.36 1.63 15.41
C TYR A 215 -8.60 0.76 15.18
N ALA A 216 -9.78 1.25 15.53
CA ALA A 216 -11.02 0.49 15.40
C ALA A 216 -11.33 0.08 13.95
N VAL A 217 -11.07 0.94 12.95
CA VAL A 217 -11.31 0.58 11.55
C VAL A 217 -10.24 -0.37 11.00
N ASN A 218 -9.00 -0.31 11.50
CA ASN A 218 -7.96 -1.28 11.14
C ASN A 218 -8.20 -2.65 11.80
N LEU A 219 -8.73 -2.68 13.03
CA LEU A 219 -9.15 -3.93 13.66
C LEU A 219 -10.29 -4.60 12.87
N ARG A 220 -11.29 -3.83 12.45
CA ARG A 220 -12.37 -4.36 11.58
C ARG A 220 -11.85 -4.86 10.24
N LEU A 221 -10.87 -4.18 9.64
CA LEU A 221 -10.23 -4.67 8.43
C LEU A 221 -9.57 -6.04 8.65
N HIS A 222 -8.84 -6.20 9.75
CA HIS A 222 -8.26 -7.49 10.15
C HIS A 222 -9.33 -8.57 10.30
N GLU A 223 -10.41 -8.30 11.03
CA GLU A 223 -11.53 -9.23 11.23
C GLU A 223 -12.19 -9.63 9.91
N GLU A 224 -12.41 -8.68 8.99
CA GLU A 224 -12.98 -8.94 7.67
C GLU A 224 -12.04 -9.77 6.77
N LEU A 225 -10.73 -9.54 6.84
CA LEU A 225 -9.76 -10.35 6.11
C LEU A 225 -9.73 -11.80 6.64
N LEU A 226 -9.80 -11.99 7.97
CA LEU A 226 -9.94 -13.32 8.59
C LEU A 226 -11.22 -14.00 8.15
N TYR A 227 -12.37 -13.30 8.21
CA TYR A 227 -13.67 -13.84 7.80
C TYR A 227 -13.68 -14.30 6.33
N ARG A 228 -12.90 -13.61 5.48
CA ARG A 228 -12.78 -13.92 4.05
C ARG A 228 -11.66 -14.93 3.72
N ASN A 229 -10.98 -15.48 4.73
CA ASN A 229 -9.81 -16.33 4.58
C ASN A 229 -8.71 -15.70 3.70
N VAL A 230 -8.49 -14.39 3.83
CA VAL A 230 -7.42 -13.67 3.14
C VAL A 230 -6.18 -13.66 4.04
N PRO A 231 -5.09 -14.35 3.68
CA PRO A 231 -3.86 -14.34 4.47
C PRO A 231 -3.28 -12.93 4.57
N HIS A 232 -2.93 -12.53 5.78
CA HIS A 232 -2.32 -11.24 6.06
C HIS A 232 -1.60 -11.25 7.41
N GLU A 233 -0.68 -10.33 7.60
CA GLU A 233 -0.07 -10.04 8.89
C GLU A 233 -0.70 -8.78 9.49
N PHE A 234 -1.00 -8.82 10.80
CA PHE A 234 -1.51 -7.67 11.54
C PHE A 234 -0.70 -7.47 12.80
N ILE A 235 0.00 -6.34 12.91
CA ILE A 235 0.76 -5.94 14.10
C ILE A 235 0.04 -4.81 14.83
N VAL A 236 -0.09 -4.97 16.14
CA VAL A 236 -0.66 -3.97 17.05
C VAL A 236 0.35 -3.67 18.15
N ARG A 237 0.62 -2.39 18.36
CA ARG A 237 1.56 -1.92 19.38
C ARG A 237 1.01 -0.67 20.09
N PRO A 238 1.42 -0.38 21.34
CA PRO A 238 1.14 0.92 21.96
C PRO A 238 1.64 2.05 21.05
N GLY A 239 0.81 3.08 20.85
CA GLY A 239 1.16 4.24 20.04
C GLY A 239 -0.02 4.93 19.43
N ARG A 240 0.23 6.13 18.92
CA ARG A 240 -0.75 7.08 18.38
C ARG A 240 -0.49 7.36 16.92
N HIS A 241 -1.36 8.14 16.29
CA HIS A 241 -1.25 8.62 14.90
C HIS A 241 -0.13 9.65 14.74
N THR A 242 1.13 9.22 14.80
CA THR A 242 2.31 10.10 14.84
C THR A 242 3.44 9.59 13.92
N HIS A 243 4.30 10.53 13.51
CA HIS A 243 5.51 10.20 12.74
C HIS A 243 6.45 9.28 13.51
N ASP A 244 6.51 9.38 14.84
CA ASP A 244 7.36 8.50 15.65
C ASP A 244 6.87 7.05 15.60
N TYR A 245 5.55 6.83 15.60
CA TYR A 245 4.99 5.51 15.41
C TYR A 245 5.36 4.95 14.04
N TRP A 246 5.14 5.71 12.98
CA TRP A 246 5.39 5.27 11.59
C TRP A 246 6.88 5.10 11.27
N ARG A 247 7.76 5.82 11.96
CA ARG A 247 9.22 5.63 11.87
C ARG A 247 9.63 4.21 12.23
N HIS A 248 9.03 3.66 13.29
CA HIS A 248 9.27 2.28 13.71
C HIS A 248 8.49 1.28 12.85
N ALA A 249 7.25 1.60 12.48
CA ALA A 249 6.40 0.73 11.69
C ALA A 249 6.99 0.40 10.31
N VAL A 250 7.56 1.39 9.61
CA VAL A 250 8.12 1.19 8.27
C VAL A 250 9.26 0.14 8.24
N GLU A 251 10.01 -0.01 9.32
CA GLU A 251 11.07 -1.03 9.42
C GLU A 251 10.50 -2.45 9.33
N TYR A 252 9.34 -2.70 9.96
CA TYR A 252 8.66 -4.00 9.87
C TYR A 252 8.09 -4.23 8.46
N HIS A 253 7.55 -3.18 7.82
CA HIS A 253 7.08 -3.26 6.45
C HIS A 253 8.19 -3.60 5.47
N LEU A 254 9.35 -2.94 5.56
CA LEU A 254 10.51 -3.24 4.70
C LEU A 254 11.03 -4.66 4.93
N LEU A 255 11.03 -5.14 6.18
CA LEU A 255 11.40 -6.52 6.48
C LEU A 255 10.43 -7.52 5.83
N PHE A 256 9.12 -7.29 5.97
CA PHE A 256 8.09 -8.11 5.34
C PHE A 256 8.24 -8.14 3.80
N PHE A 257 8.48 -7.00 3.17
CA PHE A 257 8.66 -6.93 1.72
C PHE A 257 9.96 -7.60 1.27
N ARG A 258 11.05 -7.46 2.00
CA ARG A 258 12.30 -8.18 1.71
C ARG A 258 12.05 -9.70 1.67
N ASP A 259 11.31 -10.22 2.63
CA ASP A 259 11.01 -11.64 2.72
C ASP A 259 10.03 -12.08 1.61
N PHE A 260 9.08 -11.24 1.23
CA PHE A 260 8.25 -11.43 0.04
C PHE A 260 9.09 -11.49 -1.24
N PHE A 261 9.95 -10.50 -1.48
CA PHE A 261 10.80 -10.46 -2.67
C PHE A 261 11.81 -11.60 -2.75
N ALA A 262 12.25 -12.13 -1.63
CA ALA A 262 13.14 -13.28 -1.60
C ALA A 262 12.45 -14.58 -2.05
N ARG A 263 11.16 -14.75 -1.72
CA ARG A 263 10.35 -15.90 -2.16
C ARG A 263 10.06 -15.86 -3.67
N GLU A 264 9.76 -14.68 -4.21
CA GLU A 264 9.47 -14.48 -5.65
C GLU A 264 10.69 -14.70 -6.58
N ILE A 265 11.90 -14.86 -6.04
CA ILE A 265 13.13 -15.17 -6.82
C ILE A 265 13.31 -16.69 -6.98
N GLN A 266 12.76 -17.51 -6.09
CA GLN A 266 12.94 -18.95 -6.18
C GLN A 266 12.14 -19.48 -7.39
N PRO A 267 12.78 -20.13 -8.37
CA PRO A 267 12.06 -20.80 -9.45
C PRO A 267 11.16 -21.88 -8.84
N GLN A 268 9.87 -21.83 -9.16
CA GLN A 268 8.92 -22.88 -8.83
C GLN A 268 9.26 -24.15 -9.60
#